data_4172f6d86a79212b6e87ddaa47bc000c
#
_entry.id   4172f6d86a79212b6e87ddaa47bc000c
#
_cell.length_a   1.000
_cell.length_b   1.000
_cell.length_c   1.000
_cell.angle_alpha   90.00
_cell.angle_beta   90.00
_cell.angle_gamma   90.00
#
_symmetry.space_group_name_H-M   'P 1'
#
loop_
_entity.id
_entity.type
_entity.pdbx_description
1 polymer ?
#
loop_
_entity_poly.entity_id
_entity_poly.type
_entity_poly.pdbx_seq_one_letter_code
_entity_poly.pdbx_strand_id
1 'polypeptide(L)'
;MPLDEDVVAAIYREHGPALRRFVLTASRDPQLAEDVVQETVLRVWQHAPEITGSLRSYLFRTARNIMIDNYRKAQRRPAEAMERELPDPAQAVERVDELLNRVLMEEALLRLSSEHRDVLVALHYRRFTVNEAAVQLNIPSGTVKSRAYYAVRALRTILDEMGVER
;
A
#
# COMPACT_ATOMS: atom_id res chain seq x y z
N MET A 1 3.03 25.72 4.51
CA MET A 1 4.44 25.98 4.15
C MET A 1 4.98 24.74 3.47
N PRO A 2 5.59 24.83 2.33
CA PRO A 2 6.16 23.66 1.66
C PRO A 2 7.26 23.03 2.55
N LEU A 3 7.43 21.72 2.42
CA LEU A 3 8.52 21.01 3.11
C LEU A 3 9.88 21.50 2.62
N ASP A 4 10.88 21.39 3.48
CA ASP A 4 12.28 21.65 3.12
C ASP A 4 12.72 20.68 2.00
N GLU A 5 13.58 21.14 1.09
CA GLU A 5 14.12 20.33 -0.02
C GLU A 5 14.82 19.05 0.49
N ASP A 6 15.51 19.13 1.63
CA ASP A 6 16.16 17.97 2.24
C ASP A 6 15.15 16.91 2.70
N VAL A 7 13.99 17.35 3.20
CA VAL A 7 12.89 16.44 3.60
C VAL A 7 12.29 15.77 2.38
N VAL A 8 12.08 16.51 1.30
CA VAL A 8 11.56 15.95 0.03
C VAL A 8 12.54 14.93 -0.55
N ALA A 9 13.84 15.26 -0.55
CA ALA A 9 14.87 14.33 -1.01
C ALA A 9 14.92 13.04 -0.15
N ALA A 10 14.72 13.17 1.16
CA ALA A 10 14.64 12.02 2.07
C ALA A 10 13.41 11.15 1.76
N ILE A 11 12.24 11.74 1.55
CA ILE A 11 11.00 11.04 1.17
C ILE A 11 11.20 10.28 -0.16
N TYR A 12 11.78 10.94 -1.16
CA TYR A 12 12.05 10.32 -2.45
C TYR A 12 13.01 9.14 -2.32
N ARG A 13 14.09 9.30 -1.55
CA ARG A 13 15.09 8.24 -1.32
C ARG A 13 14.50 7.05 -0.57
N GLU A 14 13.68 7.30 0.44
CA GLU A 14 13.10 6.26 1.29
C GLU A 14 11.94 5.52 0.60
N HIS A 15 11.04 6.25 -0.04
CA HIS A 15 9.78 5.70 -0.58
C HIS A 15 9.77 5.55 -2.10
N GLY A 16 10.62 6.28 -2.81
CA GLY A 16 10.66 6.30 -4.27
C GLY A 16 10.81 4.92 -4.91
N PRO A 17 11.77 4.07 -4.49
CA PRO A 17 11.91 2.73 -5.05
C PRO A 17 10.68 1.83 -4.87
N ALA A 18 10.00 1.92 -3.73
CA ALA A 18 8.79 1.15 -3.46
C ALA A 18 7.59 1.67 -4.27
N LEU A 19 7.43 2.99 -4.39
CA LEU A 19 6.42 3.62 -5.24
C LEU A 19 6.63 3.26 -6.72
N ARG A 20 7.88 3.35 -7.19
CA ARG A 20 8.23 2.98 -8.56
C ARG A 20 7.86 1.53 -8.86
N ARG A 21 8.19 0.61 -7.96
CA ARG A 21 7.84 -0.81 -8.08
C ARG A 21 6.34 -1.01 -8.11
N PHE A 22 5.59 -0.33 -7.26
CA PHE A 22 4.14 -0.37 -7.21
C PHE A 22 3.52 0.04 -8.56
N VAL A 23 3.90 1.20 -9.09
CA VAL A 23 3.39 1.70 -10.37
C VAL A 23 3.81 0.79 -11.53
N LEU A 24 5.07 0.35 -11.55
CA LEU A 24 5.60 -0.52 -12.59
C LEU A 24 4.89 -1.88 -12.61
N THR A 25 4.60 -2.45 -11.46
CA THR A 25 3.86 -3.72 -11.34
C THR A 25 2.43 -3.60 -11.89
N ALA A 26 1.78 -2.47 -11.63
CA ALA A 26 0.41 -2.23 -12.09
C ALA A 26 0.34 -1.87 -13.58
N SER A 27 1.23 -1.00 -14.06
CA SER A 27 1.17 -0.43 -15.40
C SER A 27 2.04 -1.13 -16.44
N ARG A 28 3.13 -1.76 -16.00
CA ARG A 28 4.21 -2.29 -16.85
C ARG A 28 4.86 -1.23 -17.75
N ASP A 29 4.75 0.03 -17.37
CA ASP A 29 5.29 1.18 -18.09
C ASP A 29 6.31 1.93 -17.23
N PRO A 30 7.63 1.83 -17.55
CA PRO A 30 8.68 2.49 -16.79
C PRO A 30 8.59 4.01 -16.80
N GLN A 31 8.16 4.61 -17.92
CA GLN A 31 8.02 6.06 -18.04
C GLN A 31 6.87 6.57 -17.16
N LEU A 32 5.74 5.89 -17.18
CA LEU A 32 4.62 6.19 -16.28
C LEU A 32 5.02 6.06 -14.82
N ALA A 33 5.83 5.05 -14.48
CA ALA A 33 6.31 4.87 -13.12
C ALA A 33 7.13 6.07 -12.63
N GLU A 34 8.06 6.57 -13.43
CA GLU A 34 8.84 7.77 -13.09
C GLU A 34 7.94 9.00 -12.94
N ASP A 35 7.04 9.24 -13.87
CA ASP A 35 6.14 10.40 -13.87
C ASP A 35 5.22 10.39 -12.64
N VAL A 36 4.65 9.23 -12.29
CA VAL A 36 3.78 9.08 -11.11
C VAL A 36 4.56 9.28 -9.82
N VAL A 37 5.78 8.75 -9.70
CA VAL A 37 6.61 8.95 -8.51
C VAL A 37 6.93 10.43 -8.32
N GLN A 38 7.36 11.11 -9.36
CA GLN A 38 7.68 12.53 -9.30
C GLN A 38 6.45 13.37 -8.91
N GLU A 39 5.31 13.13 -9.54
CA GLU A 39 4.07 13.86 -9.23
C GLU A 39 3.57 13.55 -7.81
N THR A 40 3.71 12.30 -7.34
CA THR A 40 3.36 11.92 -5.98
C THR A 40 4.18 12.70 -4.96
N VAL A 41 5.49 12.75 -5.13
CA VAL A 41 6.39 13.48 -4.22
C VAL A 41 6.11 14.99 -4.26
N LEU A 42 5.84 15.54 -5.44
CA LEU A 42 5.47 16.95 -5.58
C LEU A 42 4.16 17.28 -4.84
N ARG A 43 3.15 16.44 -4.93
CA ARG A 43 1.88 16.63 -4.19
C ARG A 43 2.08 16.56 -2.68
N VAL A 44 2.92 15.65 -2.20
CA VAL A 44 3.29 15.60 -0.77
C VAL A 44 3.97 16.89 -0.34
N TRP A 45 4.90 17.39 -1.14
CA TRP A 45 5.57 18.65 -0.85
C TRP A 45 4.60 19.83 -0.70
N GLN A 46 3.59 19.89 -1.56
CA GLN A 46 2.60 20.95 -1.55
C GLN A 46 1.59 20.83 -0.38
N HIS A 47 1.23 19.61 0.03
CA HIS A 47 0.14 19.34 0.97
C HIS A 47 0.60 18.73 2.30
N ALA A 48 1.90 18.74 2.57
CA ALA A 48 2.45 18.10 3.78
C ALA A 48 1.75 18.46 5.11
N PRO A 49 1.36 19.73 5.34
CA PRO A 49 0.69 20.10 6.59
C PRO A 49 -0.68 19.45 6.80
N GLU A 50 -1.29 18.97 5.72
CA GLU A 50 -2.64 18.38 5.72
C GLU A 50 -2.59 16.84 5.86
N ILE A 51 -1.38 16.24 5.84
CA ILE A 51 -1.24 14.79 5.91
C ILE A 51 -1.49 14.33 7.34
N THR A 52 -2.58 13.60 7.52
CA THR A 52 -2.91 12.88 8.74
C THR A 52 -2.64 11.40 8.56
N GLY A 53 -2.13 10.74 9.62
CA GLY A 53 -1.83 9.32 9.59
C GLY A 53 -0.46 8.99 9.00
N SER A 54 -0.37 7.88 8.27
CA SER A 54 0.88 7.38 7.70
C SER A 54 1.28 8.12 6.42
N LEU A 55 2.47 8.69 6.39
CA LEU A 55 3.06 9.27 5.18
C LEU A 55 3.12 8.23 4.05
N ARG A 56 3.52 7.01 4.36
CA ARG A 56 3.58 5.92 3.38
C ARG A 56 2.20 5.63 2.79
N SER A 57 1.18 5.51 3.63
CA SER A 57 -0.21 5.32 3.19
C SER A 57 -0.67 6.46 2.28
N TYR A 58 -0.37 7.69 2.65
CA TYR A 58 -0.70 8.87 1.84
C TYR A 58 0.00 8.84 0.46
N LEU A 59 1.30 8.52 0.43
CA LEU A 59 2.07 8.43 -0.81
C LEU A 59 1.48 7.39 -1.78
N PHE A 60 1.20 6.19 -1.29
CA PHE A 60 0.67 5.12 -2.15
C PHE A 60 -0.75 5.38 -2.64
N ARG A 61 -1.60 6.02 -1.81
CA ARG A 61 -2.94 6.45 -2.24
C ARG A 61 -2.88 7.56 -3.28
N THR A 62 -1.98 8.51 -3.10
CA THR A 62 -1.76 9.58 -4.07
C THR A 62 -1.29 9.01 -5.40
N ALA A 63 -0.32 8.10 -5.39
CA ALA A 63 0.13 7.39 -6.59
C ALA A 63 -1.02 6.61 -7.27
N ARG A 64 -1.81 5.90 -6.49
CA ARG A 64 -3.03 5.21 -6.99
C ARG A 64 -3.98 6.18 -7.69
N ASN A 65 -4.29 7.31 -7.06
CA ASN A 65 -5.21 8.31 -7.64
C ASN A 65 -4.66 8.90 -8.94
N ILE A 66 -3.37 9.21 -8.99
CA ILE A 66 -2.70 9.69 -10.21
C ILE A 66 -2.80 8.66 -11.33
N MET A 67 -2.56 7.38 -11.03
CA MET A 67 -2.67 6.31 -12.02
C MET A 67 -4.08 6.18 -12.57
N ILE A 68 -5.09 6.21 -11.71
CA ILE A 68 -6.50 6.12 -12.13
C ILE A 68 -6.89 7.33 -12.98
N ASP A 69 -6.47 8.53 -12.61
CA ASP A 69 -6.71 9.73 -13.40
C ASP A 69 -6.04 9.63 -14.78
N ASN A 70 -4.83 9.08 -14.85
CA ASN A 70 -4.12 8.84 -16.11
C ASN A 70 -4.85 7.83 -16.99
N TYR A 71 -5.37 6.74 -16.41
CA TYR A 71 -6.18 5.78 -17.17
C TYR A 71 -7.47 6.40 -17.71
N ARG A 72 -8.17 7.20 -16.91
CA ARG A 72 -9.38 7.92 -17.33
C ARG A 72 -9.09 8.91 -18.45
N LYS A 73 -7.99 9.66 -18.37
CA LYS A 73 -7.56 10.60 -19.41
C LYS A 73 -7.19 9.89 -20.71
N ALA A 74 -6.48 8.77 -20.62
CA ALA A 74 -6.10 7.97 -21.80
C ALA A 74 -7.32 7.46 -22.56
N GLN A 75 -8.40 7.10 -21.88
CA GLN A 75 -9.64 6.65 -22.51
C GLN A 75 -10.45 7.73 -23.23
N ARG A 76 -10.28 8.98 -22.83
CA ARG A 76 -10.96 10.11 -23.48
C ARG A 76 -10.26 10.57 -24.76
N ARG A 77 -9.08 10.00 -25.09
CA ARG A 77 -8.38 10.29 -26.35
C ARG A 77 -9.06 9.57 -27.51
N PRO A 78 -9.15 10.20 -28.71
CA PRO A 78 -9.71 9.58 -29.90
C PRO A 78 -8.98 8.28 -30.22
N ALA A 79 -9.74 7.25 -30.64
CA ALA A 79 -9.21 5.92 -30.98
C ALA A 79 -8.12 5.95 -32.08
N GLU A 80 -8.11 6.96 -32.94
CA GLU A 80 -7.13 7.15 -34.00
C GLU A 80 -5.69 7.44 -33.53
N ALA A 81 -5.52 7.81 -32.25
CA ALA A 81 -4.21 8.07 -31.64
C ALA A 81 -3.62 6.86 -30.90
N MET A 82 -4.27 5.70 -30.91
CA MET A 82 -3.92 4.54 -30.11
C MET A 82 -3.27 3.43 -30.94
N GLU A 83 -1.96 3.34 -30.87
CA GLU A 83 -1.19 2.17 -31.34
C GLU A 83 -1.18 0.99 -30.33
N ARG A 84 -1.79 1.14 -29.16
CA ARG A 84 -1.82 0.11 -28.09
C ARG A 84 -3.23 -0.15 -27.62
N GLU A 85 -3.59 -1.44 -27.51
CA GLU A 85 -4.76 -1.86 -26.76
C GLU A 85 -4.58 -1.41 -25.30
N LEU A 86 -5.42 -0.47 -24.87
CA LEU A 86 -5.48 -0.10 -23.45
C LEU A 86 -6.19 -1.20 -22.67
N PRO A 87 -5.68 -1.56 -21.47
CA PRO A 87 -6.40 -2.48 -20.61
C PRO A 87 -7.78 -1.91 -20.28
N ASP A 88 -8.75 -2.81 -20.05
CA ASP A 88 -10.06 -2.42 -19.53
C ASP A 88 -9.87 -1.58 -18.25
N PRO A 89 -10.44 -0.36 -18.20
CA PRO A 89 -10.28 0.52 -17.06
C PRO A 89 -10.70 -0.07 -15.75
N ALA A 90 -11.79 -0.83 -15.75
CA ALA A 90 -12.28 -1.49 -14.54
C ALA A 90 -11.24 -2.49 -14.02
N GLN A 91 -10.63 -3.28 -14.89
CA GLN A 91 -9.57 -4.22 -14.53
C GLN A 91 -8.28 -3.51 -14.09
N ALA A 92 -7.95 -2.39 -14.72
CA ALA A 92 -6.78 -1.60 -14.35
C ALA A 92 -6.95 -1.00 -12.95
N VAL A 93 -8.11 -0.45 -12.63
CA VAL A 93 -8.44 0.09 -11.30
C VAL A 93 -8.40 -1.02 -10.24
N GLU A 94 -9.03 -2.16 -10.51
CA GLU A 94 -9.05 -3.30 -9.59
C GLU A 94 -7.63 -3.79 -9.28
N ARG A 95 -6.77 -3.92 -10.28
CA ARG A 95 -5.36 -4.31 -10.11
C ARG A 95 -4.59 -3.33 -9.22
N VAL A 96 -4.77 -2.03 -9.45
CA VAL A 96 -4.11 -0.99 -8.65
C VAL A 96 -4.59 -1.04 -7.21
N ASP A 97 -5.90 -1.22 -6.99
CA ASP A 97 -6.49 -1.32 -5.66
C ASP A 97 -6.03 -2.56 -4.89
N GLU A 98 -5.92 -3.70 -5.54
CA GLU A 98 -5.37 -4.93 -4.94
C GLU A 98 -3.91 -4.74 -4.50
N LEU A 99 -3.09 -4.10 -5.35
CA LEU A 99 -1.70 -3.80 -5.01
C LEU A 99 -1.60 -2.80 -3.86
N LEU A 100 -2.44 -1.77 -3.85
CA LEU A 100 -2.49 -0.80 -2.76
C LEU A 100 -2.86 -1.49 -1.43
N ASN A 101 -3.90 -2.29 -1.43
CA ASN A 101 -4.34 -3.03 -0.25
C ASN A 101 -3.24 -3.94 0.29
N ARG A 102 -2.47 -4.58 -0.59
CA ARG A 102 -1.32 -5.39 -0.19
C ARG A 102 -0.24 -4.55 0.50
N VAL A 103 0.14 -3.41 -0.08
CA VAL A 103 1.13 -2.50 0.51
C VAL A 103 0.69 -1.99 1.88
N LEU A 104 -0.57 -1.58 2.00
CA LEU A 104 -1.13 -1.07 3.26
C LEU A 104 -1.20 -2.17 4.33
N MET A 105 -1.56 -3.38 3.94
CA MET A 105 -1.60 -4.52 4.86
C MET A 105 -0.18 -4.91 5.32
N GLU A 106 0.79 -4.94 4.44
CA GLU A 106 2.19 -5.20 4.80
C GLU A 106 2.70 -4.18 5.81
N GLU A 107 2.43 -2.88 5.59
CA GLU A 107 2.80 -1.83 6.53
C GLU A 107 2.10 -2.02 7.88
N ALA A 108 0.80 -2.30 7.89
CA ALA A 108 0.04 -2.50 9.11
C ALA A 108 0.56 -3.71 9.91
N LEU A 109 0.90 -4.80 9.24
CA LEU A 109 1.50 -5.98 9.88
C LEU A 109 2.88 -5.67 10.50
N LEU A 110 3.68 -4.83 9.83
CA LEU A 110 4.99 -4.42 10.37
C LEU A 110 4.87 -3.53 11.62
N ARG A 111 3.76 -2.84 11.81
CA ARG A 111 3.48 -2.03 13.01
C ARG A 111 2.97 -2.85 14.19
N LEU A 112 2.53 -4.08 13.98
CA LEU A 112 2.19 -4.99 15.06
C LEU A 112 3.43 -5.41 15.85
N SER A 113 3.24 -5.80 17.12
CA SER A 113 4.27 -6.54 17.85
C SER A 113 4.63 -7.82 17.10
N SER A 114 5.85 -8.31 17.28
CA SER A 114 6.28 -9.57 16.66
C SER A 114 5.38 -10.73 17.05
N GLU A 115 4.97 -10.80 18.31
CA GLU A 115 4.08 -11.86 18.81
C GLU A 115 2.70 -11.85 18.13
N HIS A 116 2.10 -10.68 17.93
CA HIS A 116 0.83 -10.54 17.23
C HIS A 116 0.97 -10.86 15.75
N ARG A 117 2.02 -10.34 15.12
CA ARG A 117 2.29 -10.57 13.70
C ARG A 117 2.52 -12.05 13.41
N ASP A 118 3.34 -12.73 14.21
CA ASP A 118 3.69 -14.14 14.01
C ASP A 118 2.45 -15.04 14.06
N VAL A 119 1.54 -14.79 14.98
CA VAL A 119 0.28 -15.53 15.08
C VAL A 119 -0.62 -15.29 13.87
N LEU A 120 -0.76 -14.02 13.42
CA LEU A 120 -1.57 -13.73 12.23
C LEU A 120 -0.95 -14.32 10.96
N VAL A 121 0.37 -14.26 10.81
CA VAL A 121 1.08 -14.88 9.69
C VAL A 121 0.89 -16.40 9.70
N ALA A 122 1.04 -17.04 10.84
CA ALA A 122 0.85 -18.49 10.96
C ALA A 122 -0.57 -18.94 10.57
N LEU A 123 -1.59 -18.27 11.09
CA LEU A 123 -2.98 -18.65 10.87
C LEU A 123 -3.50 -18.29 9.48
N HIS A 124 -3.20 -17.07 8.99
CA HIS A 124 -3.82 -16.52 7.78
C HIS A 124 -2.96 -16.67 6.51
N TYR A 125 -1.65 -16.53 6.61
CA TYR A 125 -0.77 -16.67 5.44
C TYR A 125 -0.28 -18.10 5.24
N ARG A 126 0.16 -18.76 6.32
CA ARG A 126 0.62 -20.16 6.27
C ARG A 126 -0.53 -21.15 6.40
N ARG A 127 -1.73 -20.67 6.74
CA ARG A 127 -2.96 -21.46 6.90
C ARG A 127 -2.83 -22.60 7.92
N PHE A 128 -2.03 -22.38 8.96
CA PHE A 128 -1.92 -23.32 10.05
C PHE A 128 -3.20 -23.33 10.87
N THR A 129 -3.56 -24.51 11.37
CA THR A 129 -4.53 -24.64 12.46
C THR A 129 -3.96 -24.03 13.73
N VAL A 130 -4.80 -23.77 14.72
CA VAL A 130 -4.37 -23.27 16.03
C VAL A 130 -3.33 -24.19 16.67
N ASN A 131 -3.50 -25.52 16.56
CA ASN A 131 -2.55 -26.48 17.11
C ASN A 131 -1.21 -26.47 16.37
N GLU A 132 -1.22 -26.42 15.05
CA GLU A 132 0.01 -26.31 14.24
C GLU A 132 0.75 -25.01 14.53
N ALA A 133 0.03 -23.89 14.64
CA ALA A 133 0.62 -22.61 15.03
C ALA A 133 1.22 -22.66 16.44
N ALA A 134 0.56 -23.31 17.40
CA ALA A 134 1.06 -23.48 18.75
C ALA A 134 2.40 -24.24 18.77
N VAL A 135 2.50 -25.33 18.01
CA VAL A 135 3.73 -26.10 17.85
C VAL A 135 4.82 -25.26 17.17
N GLN A 136 4.50 -24.60 16.07
CA GLN A 136 5.45 -23.82 15.29
C GLN A 136 6.01 -22.63 16.07
N LEU A 137 5.17 -21.97 16.86
CA LEU A 137 5.56 -20.78 17.65
C LEU A 137 6.02 -21.13 19.07
N ASN A 138 5.97 -22.42 19.44
CA ASN A 138 6.31 -22.92 20.76
C ASN A 138 5.57 -22.20 21.89
N ILE A 139 4.24 -22.05 21.74
CA ILE A 139 3.33 -21.46 22.72
C ILE A 139 2.08 -22.34 22.89
N PRO A 140 1.37 -22.23 24.01
CA PRO A 140 0.11 -22.97 24.20
C PRO A 140 -0.95 -22.58 23.18
N SER A 141 -1.82 -23.51 22.80
CA SER A 141 -2.93 -23.25 21.86
C SER A 141 -3.89 -22.16 22.35
N GLY A 142 -4.12 -22.07 23.66
CA GLY A 142 -4.88 -20.98 24.26
C GLY A 142 -4.23 -19.61 24.07
N THR A 143 -2.91 -19.55 24.11
CA THR A 143 -2.14 -18.35 23.84
C THR A 143 -2.22 -17.94 22.37
N VAL A 144 -2.21 -18.90 21.44
CA VAL A 144 -2.45 -18.62 20.01
C VAL A 144 -3.81 -17.94 19.82
N LYS A 145 -4.85 -18.48 20.44
CA LYS A 145 -6.22 -17.93 20.33
C LYS A 145 -6.31 -16.51 20.91
N SER A 146 -5.76 -16.27 22.11
CA SER A 146 -5.81 -14.95 22.74
C SER A 146 -4.97 -13.94 21.96
N ARG A 147 -3.75 -14.29 21.55
CA ARG A 147 -2.92 -13.42 20.71
C ARG A 147 -3.58 -13.10 19.38
N ALA A 148 -4.20 -14.07 18.72
CA ALA A 148 -4.94 -13.84 17.47
C ALA A 148 -6.09 -12.83 17.66
N TYR A 149 -6.84 -12.96 18.74
CA TYR A 149 -7.93 -12.03 19.06
C TYR A 149 -7.40 -10.59 19.25
N TYR A 150 -6.38 -10.41 20.05
CA TYR A 150 -5.80 -9.08 20.30
C TYR A 150 -5.04 -8.55 19.08
N ALA A 151 -4.38 -9.41 18.31
CA ALA A 151 -3.70 -9.03 17.08
C ALA A 151 -4.65 -8.46 16.03
N VAL A 152 -5.83 -9.07 15.84
CA VAL A 152 -6.85 -8.54 14.92
C VAL A 152 -7.36 -7.17 15.39
N ARG A 153 -7.56 -6.99 16.70
CA ARG A 153 -7.99 -5.67 17.24
C ARG A 153 -6.91 -4.61 17.05
N ALA A 154 -5.66 -4.95 17.34
CA ALA A 154 -4.54 -4.05 17.14
C ALA A 154 -4.35 -3.70 15.65
N LEU A 155 -4.49 -4.69 14.75
CA LEU A 155 -4.42 -4.47 13.32
C LEU A 155 -5.51 -3.50 12.82
N ARG A 156 -6.73 -3.64 13.33
CA ARG A 156 -7.83 -2.71 13.01
C ARG A 156 -7.50 -1.28 13.43
N THR A 157 -7.00 -1.09 14.65
CA THR A 157 -6.59 0.22 15.15
C THR A 157 -5.50 0.82 14.28
N ILE A 158 -4.48 0.05 13.92
CA ILE A 158 -3.39 0.49 13.04
C ILE A 158 -3.93 0.91 11.66
N LEU A 159 -4.81 0.12 11.06
CA LEU A 159 -5.41 0.45 9.76
C LEU A 159 -6.25 1.73 9.84
N ASP A 160 -7.02 1.91 10.90
CA ASP A 160 -7.80 3.14 11.13
C ASP A 160 -6.86 4.36 11.28
N GLU A 161 -5.76 4.25 12.04
CA GLU A 161 -4.72 5.28 12.18
C GLU A 161 -4.00 5.59 10.85
N MET A 162 -3.80 4.58 10.00
CA MET A 162 -3.27 4.76 8.66
C MET A 162 -4.28 5.42 7.71
N GLY A 163 -5.52 5.61 8.14
CA GLY A 163 -6.61 6.17 7.36
C GLY A 163 -7.13 5.20 6.29
N VAL A 164 -7.01 3.89 6.48
CA VAL A 164 -7.56 2.89 5.56
C VAL A 164 -9.06 2.81 5.80
N GLU A 165 -9.85 3.32 4.86
CA GLU A 165 -11.31 3.18 4.88
C GLU A 165 -11.70 1.72 4.63
N ARG A 166 -12.78 1.30 5.31
CA ARG A 166 -13.33 -0.06 5.19
C ARG A 166 -14.32 -0.17 4.04
#